data_b0735b9bfa7c48fb5c449563763c1220
#
_entry.id   b0735b9bfa7c48fb5c449563763c1220
#
_cell.length_a   1.000
_cell.length_b   1.000
_cell.length_c   1.000
_cell.angle_alpha   90.00
_cell.angle_beta   90.00
_cell.angle_gamma   90.00
#
_symmetry.space_group_name_H-M   'P 1'
#
loop_
_entity.id
_entity.type
_entity.pdbx_description
1 polymer ?
#
loop_
_entity_poly.entity_id
_entity_poly.type
_entity_poly.pdbx_seq_one_letter_code
_entity_poly.pdbx_strand_id
1 'polypeptide(L)'
;FPDLSPRADDERKPAPLTRAASLQAALGTFEKHMQDEGFSLNTVKAFASDIRLLGRYLGIGTPIGEIGTKNLTDFLHWLTDERGVPCSPKSYARRVTALKVFFGWLHDTGVLAQDPSTAVVQQSVSSPLPSAPTAVDLERALVVAEARRAGADGHKPDARPTLLLNLLLQTGIKKGEAMAIVPNHIDASDASAPMLYIRYANPRLRYKERKLPLEPEWLRVLDEYMQQYRPSDTLFTCTARNLEYVLRDIAEAGDLPVGALSFENLRWASAMRDWRAGVEQDDIRQKLGLSKIAWRETKSKLQKLIDHEATTMA
;
A
#
# COMPACT_ATOMS: atom_id res chain seq x y z
N PHE A 1 10.03 -26.69 56.63
CA PHE A 1 9.58 -25.55 55.77
C PHE A 1 8.92 -26.15 54.55
N PRO A 2 7.65 -25.81 54.23
CA PRO A 2 7.03 -26.29 53.02
C PRO A 2 7.58 -25.52 51.80
N ASP A 3 7.87 -26.29 50.76
CA ASP A 3 8.34 -25.89 49.49
C ASP A 3 7.31 -25.00 48.78
N LEU A 4 7.67 -23.71 48.56
CA LEU A 4 6.93 -22.73 47.79
C LEU A 4 7.52 -22.59 46.40
N SER A 5 7.50 -23.69 45.62
CA SER A 5 7.72 -23.60 44.18
C SER A 5 6.54 -22.89 43.53
N PRO A 6 6.76 -21.85 42.68
CA PRO A 6 5.67 -21.22 41.99
C PRO A 6 5.02 -22.23 41.02
N ARG A 7 3.71 -22.41 41.15
CA ARG A 7 2.90 -23.16 40.20
C ARG A 7 3.11 -22.55 38.81
N ALA A 8 3.48 -23.41 37.88
CA ALA A 8 3.52 -23.09 36.47
C ALA A 8 2.20 -22.41 36.07
N ASP A 9 2.27 -21.26 35.45
CA ASP A 9 1.14 -20.55 34.86
C ASP A 9 0.37 -21.54 33.96
N ASP A 10 -0.82 -21.86 34.41
CA ASP A 10 -1.79 -22.62 33.64
C ASP A 10 -2.18 -21.77 32.43
N GLU A 11 -1.49 -21.98 31.30
CA GLU A 11 -1.87 -21.40 30.02
C GLU A 11 -3.28 -21.90 29.68
N ARG A 12 -4.30 -21.23 30.23
CA ARG A 12 -5.69 -21.47 29.87
C ARG A 12 -5.82 -21.26 28.37
N LYS A 13 -5.88 -22.36 27.62
CA LYS A 13 -6.32 -22.29 26.22
C LYS A 13 -7.58 -21.43 26.21
N PRO A 14 -7.61 -20.37 25.35
CA PRO A 14 -8.78 -19.51 25.27
C PRO A 14 -10.00 -20.38 25.02
N ALA A 15 -11.07 -20.13 25.79
CA ALA A 15 -12.32 -20.87 25.64
C ALA A 15 -12.78 -20.81 24.17
N PRO A 16 -13.30 -21.91 23.59
CA PRO A 16 -13.72 -21.92 22.21
C PRO A 16 -14.76 -20.82 21.98
N LEU A 17 -14.60 -20.11 20.90
CA LEU A 17 -15.50 -19.03 20.49
C LEU A 17 -16.90 -19.63 20.26
N THR A 18 -17.93 -19.01 20.82
CA THR A 18 -19.34 -19.44 20.67
C THR A 18 -20.18 -18.32 20.09
N ARG A 19 -21.38 -18.64 19.56
CA ARG A 19 -22.30 -17.63 19.02
C ARG A 19 -22.72 -16.55 20.01
N ALA A 20 -22.60 -16.81 21.31
CA ALA A 20 -22.88 -15.84 22.39
C ALA A 20 -21.69 -14.90 22.67
N ALA A 21 -20.53 -15.15 22.08
CA ALA A 21 -19.36 -14.29 22.25
C ALA A 21 -19.63 -12.90 21.68
N SER A 22 -19.08 -11.86 22.32
CA SER A 22 -19.17 -10.51 21.82
C SER A 22 -18.38 -10.34 20.51
N LEU A 23 -18.79 -9.38 19.70
CA LEU A 23 -18.03 -8.98 18.48
C LEU A 23 -16.58 -8.62 18.79
N GLN A 24 -16.32 -8.03 19.99
CA GLN A 24 -14.96 -7.72 20.44
C GLN A 24 -14.12 -8.98 20.66
N ALA A 25 -14.67 -9.98 21.34
CA ALA A 25 -13.98 -11.25 21.60
C ALA A 25 -13.69 -11.99 20.29
N ALA A 26 -14.69 -12.05 19.40
CA ALA A 26 -14.55 -12.65 18.09
C ALA A 26 -13.48 -11.94 17.23
N LEU A 27 -13.44 -10.62 17.28
CA LEU A 27 -12.40 -9.84 16.56
C LEU A 27 -11.00 -10.18 17.04
N GLY A 28 -10.75 -10.29 18.33
CA GLY A 28 -9.42 -10.66 18.85
C GLY A 28 -8.96 -12.03 18.35
N THR A 29 -9.86 -13.02 18.32
CA THR A 29 -9.59 -14.35 17.78
C THR A 29 -9.34 -14.31 16.26
N PHE A 30 -10.11 -13.50 15.54
CA PHE A 30 -9.97 -13.31 14.09
C PHE A 30 -8.64 -12.65 13.71
N GLU A 31 -8.19 -11.64 14.45
CA GLU A 31 -6.88 -11.01 14.21
C GLU A 31 -5.76 -12.05 14.29
N LYS A 32 -5.80 -12.93 15.30
CA LYS A 32 -4.83 -14.02 15.45
C LYS A 32 -4.93 -15.02 14.31
N HIS A 33 -6.14 -15.48 13.98
CA HIS A 33 -6.38 -16.38 12.84
C HIS A 33 -5.80 -15.83 11.53
N MET A 34 -6.05 -14.55 11.22
CA MET A 34 -5.47 -13.94 10.01
C MET A 34 -3.95 -13.93 10.02
N GLN A 35 -3.31 -13.72 11.19
CA GLN A 35 -1.85 -13.77 11.32
C GLN A 35 -1.32 -15.18 11.08
N ASP A 36 -1.97 -16.19 11.68
CA ASP A 36 -1.62 -17.61 11.53
C ASP A 36 -1.77 -18.07 10.06
N GLU A 37 -2.79 -17.57 9.35
CA GLU A 37 -2.99 -17.79 7.91
C GLU A 37 -2.02 -17.00 7.01
N GLY A 38 -1.13 -16.17 7.60
CA GLY A 38 -0.09 -15.44 6.87
C GLY A 38 -0.60 -14.21 6.11
N PHE A 39 -1.71 -13.61 6.55
CA PHE A 39 -2.13 -12.30 6.04
C PHE A 39 -1.09 -11.23 6.39
N SER A 40 -0.92 -10.24 5.51
CA SER A 40 -0.04 -9.12 5.81
C SER A 40 -0.54 -8.32 7.02
N LEU A 41 0.38 -7.78 7.83
CA LEU A 41 0.02 -6.94 8.98
C LEU A 41 -0.91 -5.76 8.59
N ASN A 42 -0.72 -5.21 7.39
CA ASN A 42 -1.57 -4.13 6.88
C ASN A 42 -2.99 -4.64 6.59
N THR A 43 -3.13 -5.86 6.05
CA THR A 43 -4.44 -6.48 5.81
C THR A 43 -5.15 -6.76 7.14
N VAL A 44 -4.45 -7.34 8.11
CA VAL A 44 -4.97 -7.61 9.45
C VAL A 44 -5.48 -6.31 10.10
N LYS A 45 -4.65 -5.27 10.13
CA LYS A 45 -5.03 -3.95 10.68
C LYS A 45 -6.23 -3.33 9.96
N ALA A 46 -6.29 -3.45 8.63
CA ALA A 46 -7.37 -2.88 7.83
C ALA A 46 -8.69 -3.60 8.10
N PHE A 47 -8.70 -4.95 8.06
CA PHE A 47 -9.91 -5.74 8.33
C PHE A 47 -10.37 -5.57 9.77
N ALA A 48 -9.45 -5.63 10.74
CA ALA A 48 -9.78 -5.37 12.14
C ALA A 48 -10.39 -3.97 12.35
N SER A 49 -9.86 -2.95 11.68
CA SER A 49 -10.44 -1.59 11.72
C SER A 49 -11.86 -1.55 11.14
N ASP A 50 -12.13 -2.31 10.08
CA ASP A 50 -13.45 -2.38 9.45
C ASP A 50 -14.46 -3.11 10.35
N ILE A 51 -14.07 -4.21 11.02
CA ILE A 51 -14.92 -4.91 11.99
C ILE A 51 -15.14 -4.06 13.25
N ARG A 52 -14.12 -3.31 13.73
CA ARG A 52 -14.33 -2.33 14.82
C ARG A 52 -15.33 -1.23 14.42
N LEU A 53 -15.36 -0.86 13.14
CA LEU A 53 -16.32 0.12 12.63
C LEU A 53 -17.76 -0.45 12.66
N LEU A 54 -17.94 -1.74 12.32
CA LEU A 54 -19.19 -2.45 12.51
C LEU A 54 -19.58 -2.44 14.01
N GLY A 55 -18.61 -2.70 14.91
CA GLY A 55 -18.82 -2.66 16.35
C GLY A 55 -19.20 -1.28 16.89
N ARG A 56 -18.78 -0.19 16.24
CA ARG A 56 -19.26 1.18 16.58
C ARG A 56 -20.71 1.40 16.20
N TYR A 57 -21.16 0.77 15.14
CA TYR A 57 -22.52 0.89 14.66
C TYR A 57 -23.49 0.02 15.47
N LEU A 58 -23.15 -1.25 15.71
CA LEU A 58 -24.02 -2.21 16.41
C LEU A 58 -23.86 -2.21 17.94
N GLY A 59 -22.71 -1.73 18.45
CA GLY A 59 -22.22 -2.00 19.79
C GLY A 59 -21.17 -3.11 19.75
N ILE A 60 -19.97 -2.85 20.29
CA ILE A 60 -18.86 -3.82 20.27
C ILE A 60 -19.11 -5.06 21.14
N GLY A 61 -20.05 -4.95 22.09
CA GLY A 61 -20.52 -6.03 22.95
C GLY A 61 -21.59 -6.92 22.32
N THR A 62 -22.11 -6.61 21.14
CA THR A 62 -23.17 -7.38 20.49
C THR A 62 -22.72 -8.84 20.28
N PRO A 63 -23.56 -9.83 20.71
CA PRO A 63 -23.29 -11.24 20.44
C PRO A 63 -23.23 -11.51 18.93
N ILE A 64 -22.19 -12.22 18.48
CA ILE A 64 -22.01 -12.48 17.04
C ILE A 64 -23.15 -13.29 16.42
N GLY A 65 -23.82 -14.12 17.21
CA GLY A 65 -24.98 -14.90 16.77
C GLY A 65 -26.27 -14.08 16.56
N GLU A 66 -26.30 -12.82 16.97
CA GLU A 66 -27.42 -11.89 16.76
C GLU A 66 -27.23 -11.00 15.53
N ILE A 67 -26.03 -11.02 14.92
CA ILE A 67 -25.71 -10.21 13.75
C ILE A 67 -26.18 -10.94 12.49
N GLY A 68 -27.30 -10.50 11.94
CA GLY A 68 -27.88 -11.04 10.71
C GLY A 68 -27.58 -10.18 9.48
N THR A 69 -28.01 -10.65 8.30
CA THR A 69 -27.84 -9.95 7.03
C THR A 69 -28.39 -8.53 7.06
N LYS A 70 -29.55 -8.32 7.72
CA LYS A 70 -30.15 -6.99 7.85
C LYS A 70 -29.22 -6.01 8.56
N ASN A 71 -28.58 -6.43 9.67
CA ASN A 71 -27.63 -5.60 10.39
C ASN A 71 -26.44 -5.17 9.52
N LEU A 72 -25.95 -6.09 8.67
CA LEU A 72 -24.84 -5.81 7.75
C LEU A 72 -25.26 -4.86 6.64
N THR A 73 -26.46 -5.02 6.09
CA THR A 73 -27.01 -4.13 5.05
C THR A 73 -27.24 -2.74 5.60
N ASP A 74 -27.86 -2.62 6.79
CA ASP A 74 -28.11 -1.34 7.46
C ASP A 74 -26.78 -0.63 7.79
N PHE A 75 -25.78 -1.37 8.26
CA PHE A 75 -24.42 -0.83 8.48
C PHE A 75 -23.79 -0.26 7.19
N LEU A 76 -23.93 -0.99 6.09
CA LEU A 76 -23.39 -0.54 4.80
C LEU A 76 -24.10 0.71 4.28
N HIS A 77 -25.40 0.81 4.48
CA HIS A 77 -26.19 2.01 4.18
C HIS A 77 -25.75 3.19 5.07
N TRP A 78 -25.65 2.96 6.38
CA TRP A 78 -25.14 3.96 7.31
C TRP A 78 -23.74 4.49 6.91
N LEU A 79 -22.85 3.64 6.39
CA LEU A 79 -21.51 4.05 5.95
C LEU A 79 -21.53 5.05 4.80
N THR A 80 -22.50 4.94 3.90
CA THR A 80 -22.60 5.78 2.69
C THR A 80 -23.41 7.02 2.91
N ASP A 81 -24.51 6.93 3.66
CA ASP A 81 -25.55 7.94 3.65
C ASP A 81 -25.69 8.70 4.98
N GLU A 82 -25.39 8.06 6.14
CA GLU A 82 -25.74 8.62 7.44
C GLU A 82 -24.53 8.99 8.31
N ARG A 83 -23.39 8.37 8.07
CA ARG A 83 -22.20 8.51 8.94
C ARG A 83 -21.61 9.92 8.97
N GLY A 84 -21.91 10.78 7.99
CA GLY A 84 -21.32 12.11 7.85
C GLY A 84 -19.83 12.13 7.45
N VAL A 85 -19.21 10.97 7.23
CA VAL A 85 -17.82 10.84 6.75
C VAL A 85 -17.85 10.12 5.42
N PRO A 86 -17.32 10.73 4.33
CA PRO A 86 -17.35 10.13 3.01
C PRO A 86 -16.73 8.73 2.98
N CYS A 87 -17.43 7.79 2.37
CA CYS A 87 -16.96 6.45 2.13
C CYS A 87 -16.57 6.27 0.66
N SER A 88 -15.27 6.31 0.36
CA SER A 88 -14.86 6.07 -1.03
C SER A 88 -15.29 4.68 -1.50
N PRO A 89 -15.60 4.52 -2.80
CA PRO A 89 -15.98 3.24 -3.37
C PRO A 89 -14.98 2.10 -3.08
N LYS A 90 -13.69 2.40 -3.14
CA LYS A 90 -12.62 1.46 -2.80
C LYS A 90 -12.65 1.05 -1.31
N SER A 91 -12.93 1.99 -0.41
CA SER A 91 -13.08 1.72 1.02
C SER A 91 -14.34 0.91 1.31
N TYR A 92 -15.44 1.17 0.60
CA TYR A 92 -16.67 0.40 0.68
C TYR A 92 -16.44 -1.07 0.27
N ALA A 93 -15.86 -1.29 -0.92
CA ALA A 93 -15.55 -2.63 -1.41
C ALA A 93 -14.65 -3.41 -0.45
N ARG A 94 -13.62 -2.78 0.14
CA ARG A 94 -12.77 -3.40 1.14
C ARG A 94 -13.55 -3.79 2.40
N ARG A 95 -14.45 -2.93 2.88
CA ARG A 95 -15.29 -3.23 4.06
C ARG A 95 -16.21 -4.41 3.80
N VAL A 96 -16.86 -4.47 2.64
CA VAL A 96 -17.64 -5.65 2.26
C VAL A 96 -16.78 -6.91 2.25
N THR A 97 -15.57 -6.83 1.70
CA THR A 97 -14.62 -7.96 1.75
C THR A 97 -14.27 -8.36 3.18
N ALA A 98 -14.00 -7.40 4.06
CA ALA A 98 -13.68 -7.67 5.47
C ALA A 98 -14.84 -8.37 6.19
N LEU A 99 -16.10 -7.93 5.95
CA LEU A 99 -17.29 -8.60 6.48
C LEU A 99 -17.39 -10.04 5.99
N LYS A 100 -17.23 -10.26 4.68
CA LYS A 100 -17.32 -11.61 4.10
C LYS A 100 -16.24 -12.55 4.64
N VAL A 101 -15.01 -12.08 4.80
CA VAL A 101 -13.92 -12.89 5.35
C VAL A 101 -14.16 -13.18 6.83
N PHE A 102 -14.65 -12.21 7.61
CA PHE A 102 -14.92 -12.38 9.04
C PHE A 102 -16.09 -13.34 9.31
N PHE A 103 -17.23 -13.13 8.66
CA PHE A 103 -18.42 -13.98 8.89
C PHE A 103 -18.29 -15.34 8.22
N GLY A 104 -17.62 -15.42 7.05
CA GLY A 104 -17.24 -16.69 6.44
C GLY A 104 -16.37 -17.54 7.37
N TRP A 105 -15.33 -16.94 7.98
CA TRP A 105 -14.51 -17.62 8.97
C TRP A 105 -15.32 -18.13 10.18
N LEU A 106 -16.25 -17.33 10.71
CA LEU A 106 -17.12 -17.76 11.82
C LEU A 106 -18.03 -18.93 11.43
N HIS A 107 -18.51 -18.96 10.19
CA HIS A 107 -19.29 -20.07 9.65
C HIS A 107 -18.41 -21.32 9.45
N ASP A 108 -17.26 -21.17 8.79
CA ASP A 108 -16.34 -22.28 8.47
C ASP A 108 -15.78 -22.96 9.71
N THR A 109 -15.63 -22.21 10.80
CA THR A 109 -15.22 -22.74 12.12
C THR A 109 -16.39 -23.30 12.94
N GLY A 110 -17.62 -23.30 12.42
CA GLY A 110 -18.81 -23.83 13.07
C GLY A 110 -19.39 -22.96 14.21
N VAL A 111 -18.86 -21.75 14.39
CA VAL A 111 -19.36 -20.78 15.40
C VAL A 111 -20.75 -20.27 15.02
N LEU A 112 -20.97 -20.00 13.74
CA LEU A 112 -22.25 -19.62 13.17
C LEU A 112 -22.79 -20.74 12.27
N ALA A 113 -24.09 -21.03 12.36
CA ALA A 113 -24.75 -22.01 11.49
C ALA A 113 -24.90 -21.52 10.04
N GLN A 114 -24.94 -20.21 9.84
CA GLN A 114 -25.07 -19.56 8.54
C GLN A 114 -24.19 -18.30 8.50
N ASP A 115 -23.63 -18.01 7.32
CA ASP A 115 -22.89 -16.77 7.08
C ASP A 115 -23.84 -15.63 6.68
N PRO A 116 -24.07 -14.62 7.55
CA PRO A 116 -24.97 -13.52 7.27
C PRO A 116 -24.46 -12.59 6.15
N SER A 117 -23.19 -12.68 5.80
CA SER A 117 -22.59 -11.84 4.74
C SER A 117 -22.78 -12.40 3.33
N THR A 118 -23.29 -13.63 3.18
CA THR A 118 -23.48 -14.27 1.87
C THR A 118 -24.38 -13.45 0.95
N ALA A 119 -25.49 -12.91 1.47
CA ALA A 119 -26.43 -12.10 0.71
C ALA A 119 -26.00 -10.65 0.53
N VAL A 120 -24.88 -10.21 1.14
CA VAL A 120 -24.36 -8.87 0.96
C VAL A 120 -23.75 -8.74 -0.44
N VAL A 121 -24.38 -7.88 -1.26
CA VAL A 121 -23.94 -7.63 -2.64
C VAL A 121 -22.71 -6.73 -2.63
N GLN A 122 -21.63 -7.21 -3.21
CA GLN A 122 -20.45 -6.38 -3.46
C GLN A 122 -20.67 -5.63 -4.79
N GLN A 123 -20.94 -4.34 -4.71
CA GLN A 123 -21.01 -3.52 -5.91
C GLN A 123 -19.60 -3.44 -6.53
N SER A 124 -19.52 -3.77 -7.81
CA SER A 124 -18.31 -3.55 -8.60
C SER A 124 -18.18 -2.05 -8.84
N VAL A 125 -17.21 -1.43 -8.19
CA VAL A 125 -16.97 -0.01 -8.36
C VAL A 125 -15.78 0.18 -9.28
N SER A 126 -15.99 0.85 -10.41
CA SER A 126 -14.90 1.31 -11.26
C SER A 126 -14.00 2.24 -10.47
N SER A 127 -12.73 1.87 -10.32
CA SER A 127 -11.72 2.80 -9.77
C SER A 127 -11.57 3.99 -10.71
N PRO A 128 -11.57 5.23 -10.20
CA PRO A 128 -11.31 6.42 -11.03
C PRO A 128 -9.97 6.28 -11.76
N LEU A 129 -9.82 6.99 -12.87
CA LEU A 129 -8.54 7.09 -13.54
C LEU A 129 -7.52 7.68 -12.57
N PRO A 130 -6.30 7.14 -12.53
CA PRO A 130 -5.23 7.72 -11.73
C PRO A 130 -4.85 9.10 -12.28
N SER A 131 -4.37 9.96 -11.40
CA SER A 131 -3.78 11.25 -11.79
C SER A 131 -2.27 11.05 -11.93
N ALA A 132 -1.74 11.14 -13.14
CA ALA A 132 -0.29 11.20 -13.34
C ALA A 132 0.14 12.67 -13.48
N PRO A 133 1.29 13.08 -12.90
CA PRO A 133 1.85 14.41 -13.13
C PRO A 133 2.23 14.58 -14.62
N THR A 134 2.04 15.79 -15.13
CA THR A 134 2.42 16.14 -16.51
C THR A 134 3.95 16.18 -16.67
N ALA A 135 4.45 16.21 -17.90
CA ALA A 135 5.88 16.37 -18.15
C ALA A 135 6.42 17.68 -17.54
N VAL A 136 5.65 18.77 -17.62
CA VAL A 136 6.00 20.06 -17.02
C VAL A 136 6.05 19.99 -15.49
N ASP A 137 5.09 19.28 -14.88
CA ASP A 137 5.10 19.07 -13.42
C ASP A 137 6.35 18.28 -12.98
N LEU A 138 6.71 17.25 -13.74
CA LEU A 138 7.89 16.44 -13.45
C LEU A 138 9.19 17.24 -13.60
N GLU A 139 9.29 18.08 -14.61
CA GLU A 139 10.43 18.97 -14.81
C GLU A 139 10.58 19.95 -13.63
N ARG A 140 9.49 20.62 -13.23
CA ARG A 140 9.49 21.50 -12.05
C ARG A 140 9.90 20.74 -10.79
N ALA A 141 9.36 19.54 -10.58
CA ALA A 141 9.70 18.71 -9.44
C ALA A 141 11.19 18.35 -9.40
N LEU A 142 11.77 18.00 -10.55
CA LEU A 142 13.19 17.69 -10.66
C LEU A 142 14.06 18.90 -10.37
N VAL A 143 13.70 20.09 -10.87
CA VAL A 143 14.41 21.35 -10.58
C VAL A 143 14.41 21.64 -9.07
N VAL A 144 13.25 21.51 -8.41
CA VAL A 144 13.15 21.71 -6.96
C VAL A 144 13.97 20.68 -6.19
N ALA A 145 13.89 19.41 -6.57
CA ALA A 145 14.65 18.35 -5.92
C ALA A 145 16.16 18.60 -6.01
N GLU A 146 16.63 19.05 -7.19
CA GLU A 146 18.03 19.38 -7.41
C GLU A 146 18.48 20.63 -6.65
N ALA A 147 17.62 21.65 -6.55
CA ALA A 147 17.88 22.82 -5.72
C ALA A 147 18.04 22.44 -4.22
N ARG A 148 17.22 21.49 -3.74
CA ARG A 148 17.37 20.94 -2.36
C ARG A 148 18.67 20.16 -2.20
N ARG A 149 19.06 19.36 -3.20
CA ARG A 149 20.34 18.65 -3.20
C ARG A 149 21.53 19.62 -3.12
N ALA A 150 21.49 20.68 -3.88
CA ALA A 150 22.54 21.70 -3.91
C ALA A 150 22.55 22.62 -2.66
N GLY A 151 21.53 22.58 -1.83
CA GLY A 151 21.40 23.48 -0.68
C GLY A 151 21.06 24.91 -1.07
N ALA A 152 20.33 25.09 -2.18
CA ALA A 152 19.88 26.41 -2.63
C ALA A 152 18.82 27.00 -1.66
N ASP A 153 18.57 28.30 -1.78
CA ASP A 153 17.53 29.04 -1.03
C ASP A 153 17.65 28.94 0.50
N GLY A 154 18.89 28.82 1.02
CA GLY A 154 19.16 28.74 2.46
C GLY A 154 18.88 27.38 3.10
N HIS A 155 18.54 26.37 2.32
CA HIS A 155 18.42 25.01 2.80
C HIS A 155 19.78 24.33 2.95
N LYS A 156 19.89 23.38 3.89
CA LYS A 156 21.05 22.48 3.92
C LYS A 156 20.97 21.52 2.73
N PRO A 157 22.14 21.19 2.11
CA PRO A 157 22.18 20.18 1.07
C PRO A 157 21.51 18.86 1.51
N ASP A 158 20.56 18.38 0.75
CA ASP A 158 19.81 17.13 1.00
C ASP A 158 19.65 16.36 -0.30
N ALA A 159 20.36 15.24 -0.44
CA ALA A 159 20.29 14.38 -1.62
C ALA A 159 19.01 13.51 -1.66
N ARG A 160 18.28 13.36 -0.55
CA ARG A 160 17.12 12.46 -0.46
C ARG A 160 15.98 12.81 -1.41
N PRO A 161 15.58 14.08 -1.62
CA PRO A 161 14.55 14.44 -2.59
C PRO A 161 14.87 13.97 -4.01
N THR A 162 16.06 14.28 -4.49
CA THR A 162 16.54 13.90 -5.83
C THR A 162 16.67 12.37 -5.96
N LEU A 163 17.25 11.70 -4.95
CA LEU A 163 17.40 10.25 -4.93
C LEU A 163 16.05 9.55 -5.03
N LEU A 164 15.08 9.96 -4.20
CA LEU A 164 13.73 9.37 -4.15
C LEU A 164 12.98 9.60 -5.45
N LEU A 165 12.92 10.85 -5.92
CA LEU A 165 12.14 11.22 -7.10
C LEU A 165 12.65 10.46 -8.34
N ASN A 166 13.96 10.47 -8.58
CA ASN A 166 14.57 9.75 -9.70
C ASN A 166 14.37 8.23 -9.59
N LEU A 167 14.53 7.66 -8.39
CA LEU A 167 14.27 6.24 -8.17
C LEU A 167 12.85 5.86 -8.59
N LEU A 168 11.85 6.63 -8.15
CA LEU A 168 10.44 6.34 -8.44
C LEU A 168 10.11 6.52 -9.92
N LEU A 169 10.65 7.55 -10.56
CA LEU A 169 10.45 7.80 -12.00
C LEU A 169 11.11 6.73 -12.87
N GLN A 170 12.33 6.30 -12.54
CA GLN A 170 13.04 5.29 -13.31
C GLN A 170 12.38 3.91 -13.17
N THR A 171 12.00 3.54 -11.95
CA THR A 171 11.65 2.16 -11.62
C THR A 171 10.16 1.89 -11.47
N GLY A 172 9.36 2.90 -11.16
CA GLY A 172 7.93 2.73 -10.87
C GLY A 172 7.65 1.78 -9.69
N ILE A 173 8.56 1.64 -8.73
CA ILE A 173 8.38 0.74 -7.58
C ILE A 173 7.29 1.23 -6.63
N LYS A 174 6.75 0.30 -5.85
CA LYS A 174 5.74 0.60 -4.82
C LYS A 174 6.40 1.18 -3.57
N LYS A 175 5.64 1.95 -2.81
CA LYS A 175 6.07 2.48 -1.51
C LYS A 175 6.69 1.41 -0.59
N GLY A 176 6.03 0.26 -0.46
CA GLY A 176 6.55 -0.84 0.35
C GLY A 176 7.83 -1.48 -0.21
N GLU A 177 8.01 -1.47 -1.54
CA GLU A 177 9.24 -1.93 -2.19
C GLU A 177 10.38 -0.95 -1.92
N ALA A 178 10.13 0.37 -2.05
CA ALA A 178 11.11 1.40 -1.74
C ALA A 178 11.60 1.32 -0.29
N MET A 179 10.68 1.11 0.66
CA MET A 179 11.01 0.96 2.08
C MET A 179 11.76 -0.33 2.43
N ALA A 180 11.72 -1.33 1.56
CA ALA A 180 12.40 -2.62 1.75
C ALA A 180 13.76 -2.70 1.04
N ILE A 181 14.19 -1.65 0.35
CA ILE A 181 15.51 -1.62 -0.28
C ILE A 181 16.57 -1.61 0.83
N VAL A 182 17.52 -2.54 0.71
CA VAL A 182 18.76 -2.54 1.50
C VAL A 182 19.94 -2.21 0.57
N PRO A 183 21.07 -1.66 1.06
CA PRO A 183 22.17 -1.24 0.19
C PRO A 183 22.66 -2.33 -0.76
N ASN A 184 22.70 -3.59 -0.34
CA ASN A 184 23.11 -4.73 -1.17
C ASN A 184 22.09 -5.16 -2.24
N HIS A 185 20.92 -4.53 -2.31
CA HIS A 185 19.99 -4.67 -3.45
C HIS A 185 20.40 -3.82 -4.66
N ILE A 186 21.40 -2.96 -4.49
CA ILE A 186 21.90 -2.08 -5.56
C ILE A 186 23.21 -2.68 -6.06
N ASP A 187 23.20 -3.13 -7.29
CA ASP A 187 24.40 -3.63 -7.98
C ASP A 187 25.00 -2.49 -8.80
N ALA A 188 26.12 -1.99 -8.33
CA ALA A 188 26.92 -0.96 -8.96
C ALA A 188 28.28 -1.53 -9.46
N SER A 189 28.40 -2.84 -9.64
CA SER A 189 29.62 -3.48 -10.16
C SER A 189 29.99 -2.97 -11.55
N ASP A 190 28.98 -2.65 -12.37
CA ASP A 190 29.10 -1.86 -13.58
C ASP A 190 28.44 -0.50 -13.35
N ALA A 191 29.25 0.53 -13.11
CA ALA A 191 28.75 1.87 -12.88
C ALA A 191 28.04 2.51 -14.10
N SER A 192 28.26 1.95 -15.30
CA SER A 192 27.57 2.39 -16.53
C SER A 192 26.19 1.76 -16.71
N ALA A 193 25.90 0.68 -16.01
CA ALA A 193 24.64 -0.06 -16.07
C ALA A 193 24.19 -0.56 -14.68
N PRO A 194 23.99 0.33 -13.71
CA PRO A 194 23.61 -0.06 -12.36
C PRO A 194 22.21 -0.67 -12.32
N MET A 195 22.02 -1.63 -11.40
CA MET A 195 20.77 -2.39 -11.29
C MET A 195 20.23 -2.37 -9.87
N LEU A 196 18.91 -2.22 -9.72
CA LEU A 196 18.19 -2.40 -8.47
C LEU A 196 17.48 -3.76 -8.46
N TYR A 197 17.72 -4.56 -7.43
CA TYR A 197 17.01 -5.82 -7.20
C TYR A 197 15.83 -5.61 -6.26
N ILE A 198 14.61 -5.85 -6.72
CA ILE A 198 13.45 -5.90 -5.86
C ILE A 198 13.33 -7.31 -5.29
N ARG A 199 13.38 -7.43 -3.96
CA ARG A 199 13.31 -8.68 -3.22
C ARG A 199 12.14 -8.66 -2.24
N TYR A 200 11.64 -9.85 -1.92
CA TYR A 200 10.54 -10.02 -0.97
C TYR A 200 10.91 -11.06 0.10
N ALA A 201 10.80 -10.68 1.37
CA ALA A 201 10.97 -11.61 2.48
C ALA A 201 9.88 -12.71 2.49
N ASN A 202 8.64 -12.34 2.08
CA ASN A 202 7.53 -13.30 2.01
C ASN A 202 7.68 -14.19 0.76
N PRO A 203 7.86 -15.53 0.91
CA PRO A 203 8.01 -16.46 -0.21
C PRO A 203 6.85 -16.40 -1.22
N ARG A 204 5.62 -16.13 -0.76
CA ARG A 204 4.42 -16.01 -1.62
C ARG A 204 4.51 -14.84 -2.60
N LEU A 205 5.42 -13.88 -2.39
CA LEU A 205 5.59 -12.71 -3.25
C LEU A 205 6.83 -12.77 -4.15
N ARG A 206 7.65 -13.83 -4.05
CA ARG A 206 8.89 -13.98 -4.84
C ARG A 206 8.67 -13.91 -6.35
N TYR A 207 7.51 -14.30 -6.83
CA TYR A 207 7.17 -14.16 -8.26
C TYR A 207 7.10 -12.70 -8.76
N LYS A 208 7.18 -11.72 -7.86
CA LYS A 208 7.26 -10.28 -8.17
C LYS A 208 8.69 -9.74 -8.11
N GLU A 209 9.66 -10.57 -7.70
CA GLU A 209 11.06 -10.18 -7.68
C GLU A 209 11.56 -9.89 -9.09
N ARG A 210 12.37 -8.87 -9.21
CA ARG A 210 12.83 -8.39 -10.52
C ARG A 210 14.07 -7.51 -10.41
N LYS A 211 14.77 -7.35 -11.54
CA LYS A 211 15.88 -6.42 -11.70
C LYS A 211 15.36 -5.19 -12.44
N LEU A 212 15.77 -4.03 -12.03
CA LEU A 212 15.37 -2.75 -12.61
C LEU A 212 16.62 -1.94 -12.92
N PRO A 213 16.82 -1.49 -14.16
CA PRO A 213 17.94 -0.64 -14.49
C PRO A 213 17.81 0.73 -13.83
N LEU A 214 18.94 1.28 -13.43
CA LEU A 214 19.08 2.64 -12.94
C LEU A 214 19.99 3.45 -13.86
N GLU A 215 19.76 4.74 -13.93
CA GLU A 215 20.66 5.65 -14.67
C GLU A 215 21.98 5.80 -13.87
N PRO A 216 23.15 5.86 -14.55
CA PRO A 216 24.44 6.02 -13.88
C PRO A 216 24.52 7.25 -12.97
N GLU A 217 23.87 8.35 -13.34
CA GLU A 217 23.79 9.58 -12.56
C GLU A 217 23.15 9.38 -11.19
N TRP A 218 22.24 8.41 -11.07
CA TRP A 218 21.59 8.08 -9.80
C TRP A 218 22.60 7.60 -8.76
N LEU A 219 23.68 6.91 -9.16
CA LEU A 219 24.72 6.44 -8.24
C LEU A 219 25.45 7.61 -7.56
N ARG A 220 25.69 8.72 -8.29
CA ARG A 220 26.32 9.90 -7.67
C ARG A 220 25.43 10.51 -6.58
N VAL A 221 24.13 10.58 -6.84
CA VAL A 221 23.16 11.05 -5.84
C VAL A 221 23.06 10.05 -4.67
N LEU A 222 23.17 8.75 -4.94
CA LEU A 222 23.23 7.72 -3.92
C LEU A 222 24.44 7.92 -3.01
N ASP A 223 25.63 8.15 -3.55
CA ASP A 223 26.86 8.35 -2.77
C ASP A 223 26.73 9.57 -1.84
N GLU A 224 26.20 10.68 -2.32
CA GLU A 224 25.90 11.85 -1.52
C GLU A 224 24.92 11.53 -0.39
N TYR A 225 23.85 10.81 -0.71
CA TYR A 225 22.86 10.38 0.26
C TYR A 225 23.47 9.46 1.33
N MET A 226 24.29 8.49 0.92
CA MET A 226 24.99 7.57 1.83
C MET A 226 25.92 8.33 2.80
N GLN A 227 26.61 9.38 2.33
CA GLN A 227 27.44 10.23 3.18
C GLN A 227 26.60 11.05 4.17
N GLN A 228 25.46 11.59 3.74
CA GLN A 228 24.59 12.44 4.56
C GLN A 228 23.82 11.65 5.63
N TYR A 229 23.25 10.50 5.26
CA TYR A 229 22.31 9.74 6.08
C TYR A 229 22.88 8.48 6.73
N ARG A 230 23.98 7.93 6.20
CA ARG A 230 24.70 6.73 6.69
C ARG A 230 23.74 5.56 7.00
N PRO A 231 22.88 5.15 6.08
CA PRO A 231 21.92 4.08 6.30
C PRO A 231 22.62 2.75 6.58
N SER A 232 22.15 1.98 7.58
CA SER A 232 22.71 0.67 7.95
C SER A 232 21.87 -0.49 7.39
N ASP A 233 20.59 -0.53 7.74
CA ASP A 233 19.73 -1.68 7.45
C ASP A 233 18.96 -1.52 6.15
N THR A 234 18.25 -0.40 6.02
CA THR A 234 17.48 -0.06 4.82
C THR A 234 18.00 1.21 4.19
N LEU A 235 17.86 1.34 2.87
CA LEU A 235 18.28 2.53 2.13
C LEU A 235 17.64 3.81 2.72
N PHE A 236 16.34 3.78 2.97
CA PHE A 236 15.64 4.90 3.62
C PHE A 236 15.42 4.59 5.10
N THR A 237 16.14 5.28 5.98
CA THR A 237 16.09 5.11 7.44
C THR A 237 14.90 5.80 8.10
N CYS A 238 14.07 6.51 7.33
CA CYS A 238 12.88 7.19 7.80
C CYS A 238 11.61 6.38 7.55
N THR A 239 10.46 6.82 8.06
CA THR A 239 9.17 6.17 7.80
C THR A 239 8.69 6.44 6.37
N ALA A 240 7.84 5.55 5.85
CA ALA A 240 7.18 5.76 4.55
C ALA A 240 6.41 7.09 4.49
N ARG A 241 5.85 7.52 5.62
CA ARG A 241 5.16 8.82 5.73
C ARG A 241 6.11 10.00 5.55
N ASN A 242 7.34 9.89 6.05
CA ASN A 242 8.34 10.94 5.84
C ASN A 242 8.72 11.05 4.37
N LEU A 243 8.82 9.94 3.64
CA LEU A 243 9.05 9.98 2.19
C LEU A 243 7.85 10.61 1.44
N GLU A 244 6.62 10.36 1.89
CA GLU A 244 5.43 11.06 1.36
C GLU A 244 5.50 12.58 1.62
N TYR A 245 6.02 12.99 2.78
CA TYR A 245 6.25 14.41 3.06
C TYR A 245 7.33 15.01 2.17
N VAL A 246 8.43 14.30 1.90
CA VAL A 246 9.46 14.76 0.95
C VAL A 246 8.86 15.01 -0.43
N LEU A 247 8.04 14.10 -0.95
CA LEU A 247 7.35 14.28 -2.23
C LEU A 247 6.37 15.46 -2.21
N ARG A 248 5.64 15.64 -1.11
CA ARG A 248 4.73 16.77 -0.95
C ARG A 248 5.48 18.09 -0.90
N ASP A 249 6.57 18.18 -0.14
CA ASP A 249 7.38 19.39 -0.02
C ASP A 249 8.00 19.80 -1.37
N ILE A 250 8.41 18.81 -2.21
CA ILE A 250 8.82 19.07 -3.60
C ILE A 250 7.66 19.65 -4.41
N ALA A 251 6.46 19.05 -4.29
CA ALA A 251 5.29 19.48 -5.05
C ALA A 251 4.86 20.91 -4.66
N GLU A 252 4.83 21.21 -3.36
CA GLU A 252 4.50 22.54 -2.82
C GLU A 252 5.52 23.60 -3.30
N ALA A 253 6.83 23.30 -3.21
CA ALA A 253 7.87 24.22 -3.65
C ALA A 253 7.93 24.43 -5.18
N GLY A 254 7.46 23.44 -5.95
CA GLY A 254 7.36 23.51 -7.41
C GLY A 254 6.02 24.07 -7.92
N ASP A 255 5.13 24.51 -7.01
CA ASP A 255 3.77 24.95 -7.34
C ASP A 255 2.98 23.92 -8.19
N LEU A 256 3.07 22.66 -7.79
CA LEU A 256 2.34 21.57 -8.41
C LEU A 256 0.96 21.37 -7.76
N PRO A 257 -0.02 20.80 -8.48
CA PRO A 257 -1.32 20.46 -7.90
C PRO A 257 -1.18 19.58 -6.65
N VAL A 258 -2.07 19.78 -5.67
CA VAL A 258 -2.08 19.01 -4.42
C VAL A 258 -2.17 17.51 -4.72
N GLY A 259 -1.22 16.75 -4.20
CA GLY A 259 -1.15 15.30 -4.41
C GLY A 259 -0.57 14.87 -5.76
N ALA A 260 -0.07 15.78 -6.60
CA ALA A 260 0.55 15.46 -7.89
C ALA A 260 1.69 14.45 -7.71
N LEU A 261 2.55 14.67 -6.71
CA LEU A 261 3.64 13.77 -6.39
C LEU A 261 3.23 12.80 -5.27
N SER A 262 3.04 11.56 -5.63
CA SER A 262 2.85 10.44 -4.72
C SER A 262 3.53 9.20 -5.29
N PHE A 263 3.78 8.18 -4.47
CA PHE A 263 4.32 6.90 -4.95
C PHE A 263 3.46 6.30 -6.07
N GLU A 264 2.13 6.44 -5.96
CA GLU A 264 1.21 5.91 -6.97
C GLU A 264 1.28 6.74 -8.26
N ASN A 265 1.22 8.06 -8.18
CA ASN A 265 1.24 8.94 -9.35
C ASN A 265 2.56 8.88 -10.10
N LEU A 266 3.70 8.83 -9.39
CA LEU A 266 5.02 8.67 -10.01
C LEU A 266 5.19 7.29 -10.66
N ARG A 267 4.57 6.26 -10.09
CA ARG A 267 4.52 4.94 -10.70
C ARG A 267 3.72 4.95 -12.01
N TRP A 268 2.60 5.69 -12.08
CA TRP A 268 1.85 5.90 -13.31
C TRP A 268 2.67 6.71 -14.33
N ALA A 269 3.35 7.76 -13.89
CA ALA A 269 4.25 8.55 -14.76
C ALA A 269 5.36 7.68 -15.37
N SER A 270 6.01 6.83 -14.56
CA SER A 270 7.00 5.84 -15.03
C SER A 270 6.42 4.91 -16.09
N ALA A 271 5.23 4.37 -15.85
CA ALA A 271 4.57 3.47 -16.80
C ALA A 271 4.14 4.17 -18.10
N MET A 272 3.63 5.40 -18.01
CA MET A 272 3.26 6.21 -19.17
C MET A 272 4.47 6.58 -20.02
N ARG A 273 5.60 6.92 -19.38
CA ARG A 273 6.86 7.18 -20.08
C ARG A 273 7.29 5.97 -20.91
N ASP A 274 7.30 4.79 -20.31
CA ASP A 274 7.71 3.55 -20.98
C ASP A 274 6.74 3.20 -22.11
N TRP A 275 5.44 3.40 -21.90
CA TRP A 275 4.42 3.17 -22.93
C TRP A 275 4.63 4.08 -24.15
N ARG A 276 4.90 5.40 -23.93
CA ARG A 276 5.20 6.36 -25.01
C ARG A 276 6.51 6.03 -25.74
N ALA A 277 7.48 5.48 -25.02
CA ALA A 277 8.74 5.02 -25.59
C ALA A 277 8.61 3.72 -26.40
N GLY A 278 7.41 3.12 -26.46
CA GLY A 278 7.16 1.89 -27.21
C GLY A 278 7.73 0.64 -26.54
N VAL A 279 7.99 0.69 -25.21
CA VAL A 279 8.43 -0.49 -24.46
C VAL A 279 7.34 -1.57 -24.51
N GLU A 280 7.75 -2.82 -24.72
CA GLU A 280 6.84 -3.95 -24.78
C GLU A 280 5.97 -4.05 -23.52
N GLN A 281 4.67 -4.31 -23.71
CA GLN A 281 3.68 -4.27 -22.63
C GLN A 281 3.98 -5.27 -21.52
N ASP A 282 4.56 -6.43 -21.85
CA ASP A 282 4.93 -7.42 -20.86
C ASP A 282 6.11 -6.95 -20.01
N ASP A 283 7.05 -6.20 -20.59
CA ASP A 283 8.19 -5.61 -19.89
C ASP A 283 7.72 -4.52 -18.92
N ILE A 284 6.77 -3.66 -19.34
CA ILE A 284 6.14 -2.68 -18.44
C ILE A 284 5.43 -3.41 -17.28
N ARG A 285 4.68 -4.48 -17.57
CA ARG A 285 4.02 -5.31 -16.55
C ARG A 285 5.04 -5.88 -15.56
N GLN A 286 6.13 -6.46 -16.06
CA GLN A 286 7.19 -7.05 -15.25
C GLN A 286 7.90 -5.98 -14.42
N LYS A 287 8.29 -4.86 -15.02
CA LYS A 287 8.86 -3.70 -14.33
C LYS A 287 7.99 -3.26 -13.16
N LEU A 288 6.68 -3.21 -13.36
CA LEU A 288 5.72 -2.83 -12.33
C LEU A 288 5.44 -3.96 -11.31
N GLY A 289 5.97 -5.17 -11.46
CA GLY A 289 5.70 -6.32 -10.59
C GLY A 289 4.21 -6.66 -10.51
N LEU A 290 3.53 -6.68 -11.66
CA LEU A 290 2.11 -6.98 -11.78
C LEU A 290 1.86 -8.40 -12.29
N SER A 291 0.86 -9.08 -11.71
CA SER A 291 0.34 -10.32 -12.30
C SER A 291 -0.37 -10.04 -13.62
N LYS A 292 -0.55 -11.05 -14.47
CA LYS A 292 -1.31 -10.92 -15.72
C LYS A 292 -2.74 -10.42 -15.50
N ILE A 293 -3.37 -10.81 -14.38
CA ILE A 293 -4.73 -10.36 -14.02
C ILE A 293 -4.72 -8.86 -13.67
N ALA A 294 -3.82 -8.43 -12.78
CA ALA A 294 -3.71 -7.02 -12.40
C ALA A 294 -3.29 -6.12 -13.58
N TRP A 295 -2.51 -6.67 -14.52
CA TRP A 295 -2.10 -5.96 -15.71
C TRP A 295 -3.27 -5.59 -16.62
N ARG A 296 -4.29 -6.42 -16.76
CA ARG A 296 -5.46 -6.13 -17.62
C ARG A 296 -6.12 -4.80 -17.24
N GLU A 297 -6.34 -4.56 -15.94
CA GLU A 297 -6.90 -3.30 -15.46
C GLU A 297 -5.92 -2.14 -15.64
N THR A 298 -4.65 -2.35 -15.28
CA THR A 298 -3.60 -1.33 -15.41
C THR A 298 -3.41 -0.90 -16.86
N LYS A 299 -3.35 -1.85 -17.80
CA LYS A 299 -3.25 -1.59 -19.24
C LYS A 299 -4.41 -0.74 -19.75
N SER A 300 -5.65 -1.11 -19.39
CA SER A 300 -6.85 -0.36 -19.79
C SER A 300 -6.81 1.09 -19.28
N LYS A 301 -6.32 1.32 -18.07
CA LYS A 301 -6.15 2.67 -17.50
C LYS A 301 -5.02 3.44 -18.16
N LEU A 302 -3.87 2.80 -18.44
CA LEU A 302 -2.76 3.41 -19.17
C LEU A 302 -3.19 3.89 -20.54
N GLN A 303 -3.89 3.04 -21.29
CA GLN A 303 -4.40 3.42 -22.61
C GLN A 303 -5.28 4.67 -22.52
N LYS A 304 -6.24 4.70 -21.60
CA LYS A 304 -7.13 5.86 -21.40
C LYS A 304 -6.37 7.13 -21.01
N LEU A 305 -5.31 7.02 -20.21
CA LEU A 305 -4.48 8.18 -19.84
C LEU A 305 -3.74 8.73 -21.06
N ILE A 306 -3.15 7.87 -21.87
CA ILE A 306 -2.44 8.26 -23.09
C ILE A 306 -3.40 8.89 -24.11
N ASP A 307 -4.58 8.28 -24.32
CA ASP A 307 -5.60 8.81 -25.24
C ASP A 307 -6.11 10.18 -24.78
N HIS A 308 -6.29 10.37 -23.48
CA HIS A 308 -6.72 11.66 -22.91
C HIS A 308 -5.67 12.76 -23.12
N GLU A 309 -4.39 12.47 -22.91
CA GLU A 309 -3.31 13.43 -23.18
C GLU A 309 -3.25 13.81 -24.66
N ALA A 310 -3.34 12.84 -25.56
CA ALA A 310 -3.35 13.10 -27.00
C ALA A 310 -4.49 14.04 -27.42
N THR A 311 -5.66 13.88 -26.78
CA THR A 311 -6.83 14.74 -27.04
C THR A 311 -6.68 16.15 -26.47
N THR A 312 -5.93 16.31 -25.38
CA THR A 312 -5.71 17.62 -24.71
C THR A 312 -4.63 18.44 -25.40
N MET A 313 -3.72 17.78 -26.17
CA MET A 313 -2.64 18.42 -26.91
C MET A 313 -3.02 18.76 -28.37
N ALA A 314 -4.13 18.23 -28.89
CA ALA A 314 -4.68 18.49 -30.22
C ALA A 314 -5.64 19.68 -30.20
#